data_dcb83c57db0b0552dfc6676b48e2e040
#
_entry.id   dcb83c57db0b0552dfc6676b48e2e040
#
_cell.length_a   1.000
_cell.length_b   1.000
_cell.length_c   1.000
_cell.angle_alpha   90.00
_cell.angle_beta   90.00
_cell.angle_gamma   90.00
#
_symmetry.space_group_name_H-M   'P 1'
#
loop_
_entity.id
_entity.type
_entity.pdbx_description
1 polymer ?
#
loop_
_entity_poly.entity_id
_entity_poly.type
_entity_poly.pdbx_seq_one_letter_code
_entity_poly.pdbx_strand_id
1 'polypeptide(L)'
;MNSLEDFIRPSQKQLFKRLAKKFKGKTLISKGNFILVHGQAPVMLIAHLDTVHEKPIRDICLSADKNILMSPQGIGGDDRCGVFALVKVYQSAQIKPWLLFCCDEEIGGIGAKKFCLAHHQLQLPNELDNLKFIIELDRKGKNDAVYYRCANLDFEEYITGKGFKTAQGSFSDISLIAPELEIAAVNLSCGYYHAHTRHEYINRS
;
A
#
# COMPACT_ATOMS: atom_id res chain seq x y z
N MET A 1 3.24 -13.71 -10.29
CA MET A 1 3.74 -12.62 -9.43
C MET A 1 4.16 -13.24 -8.11
N ASN A 2 5.42 -13.62 -8.02
CA ASN A 2 5.99 -14.35 -6.89
C ASN A 2 7.21 -13.63 -6.27
N SER A 3 7.93 -12.84 -7.06
CA SER A 3 9.08 -12.05 -6.62
C SER A 3 8.75 -10.56 -6.55
N LEU A 4 9.54 -9.79 -5.83
CA LEU A 4 9.40 -8.33 -5.72
C LEU A 4 9.56 -7.66 -7.10
N GLU A 5 10.44 -8.19 -7.96
CA GLU A 5 10.68 -7.68 -9.29
C GLU A 5 9.42 -7.73 -10.19
N ASP A 6 8.52 -8.68 -9.95
CA ASP A 6 7.23 -8.76 -10.67
C ASP A 6 6.33 -7.53 -10.40
N PHE A 7 6.55 -6.84 -9.29
CA PHE A 7 5.82 -5.64 -8.88
C PHE A 7 6.55 -4.35 -9.24
N ILE A 8 7.88 -4.34 -9.18
CA ILE A 8 8.71 -3.16 -9.45
C ILE A 8 8.73 -2.82 -10.95
N ARG A 9 8.94 -3.81 -11.82
CA ARG A 9 9.14 -3.59 -13.27
C ARG A 9 7.93 -3.08 -14.04
N PRO A 10 6.69 -3.46 -13.73
CA PRO A 10 5.53 -3.01 -14.49
C PRO A 10 5.23 -1.52 -14.28
N SER A 11 4.71 -0.86 -15.31
CA SER A 11 4.04 0.43 -15.13
C SER A 11 2.78 0.27 -14.25
N GLN A 12 2.29 1.36 -13.66
CA GLN A 12 1.02 1.36 -12.89
C GLN A 12 -0.10 0.63 -13.67
N LYS A 13 -0.32 1.01 -14.92
CA LYS A 13 -1.36 0.40 -15.78
C LYS A 13 -1.17 -1.10 -15.99
N GLN A 14 0.07 -1.58 -16.12
CA GLN A 14 0.36 -3.00 -16.27
C GLN A 14 0.14 -3.74 -14.95
N LEU A 15 0.59 -3.16 -13.83
CA LEU A 15 0.41 -3.74 -12.50
C LEU A 15 -1.07 -3.82 -12.14
N PHE A 16 -1.84 -2.76 -12.38
CA PHE A 16 -3.30 -2.75 -12.22
C PHE A 16 -3.96 -3.93 -12.95
N LYS A 17 -3.64 -4.12 -14.24
CA LYS A 17 -4.19 -5.24 -15.02
C LYS A 17 -3.79 -6.61 -14.47
N ARG A 18 -2.54 -6.75 -14.00
CA ARG A 18 -2.04 -8.01 -13.41
C ARG A 18 -2.75 -8.34 -12.10
N LEU A 19 -2.95 -7.35 -11.23
CA LEU A 19 -3.67 -7.51 -9.96
C LEU A 19 -5.16 -7.82 -10.19
N ALA A 20 -5.81 -7.09 -11.07
CA ALA A 20 -7.20 -7.36 -11.46
C ALA A 20 -7.39 -8.79 -11.98
N LYS A 21 -6.44 -9.30 -12.80
CA LYS A 21 -6.44 -10.69 -13.26
C LYS A 21 -6.17 -11.68 -12.13
N LYS A 22 -5.21 -11.37 -11.24
CA LYS A 22 -4.82 -12.24 -10.11
C LYS A 22 -5.98 -12.46 -9.15
N PHE A 23 -6.76 -11.42 -8.88
CA PHE A 23 -7.89 -11.46 -7.94
C PHE A 23 -9.25 -11.56 -8.63
N LYS A 24 -9.29 -12.01 -9.89
CA LYS A 24 -10.55 -12.16 -10.66
C LYS A 24 -11.62 -12.91 -9.85
N GLY A 25 -12.84 -12.36 -9.83
CA GLY A 25 -13.98 -12.92 -9.09
C GLY A 25 -14.03 -12.54 -7.60
N LYS A 26 -13.04 -11.77 -7.11
CA LYS A 26 -12.98 -11.27 -5.73
C LYS A 26 -12.78 -9.76 -5.65
N THR A 27 -12.98 -9.06 -6.75
CA THR A 27 -12.65 -7.63 -6.84
C THR A 27 -13.83 -6.78 -7.28
N LEU A 28 -13.94 -5.61 -6.65
CA LEU A 28 -14.60 -4.44 -7.20
C LEU A 28 -13.52 -3.53 -7.80
N ILE A 29 -13.69 -3.12 -9.03
CA ILE A 29 -12.69 -2.35 -9.78
C ILE A 29 -13.30 -1.03 -10.23
N SER A 30 -12.74 0.08 -9.77
CA SER A 30 -12.90 1.39 -10.41
C SER A 30 -11.76 1.57 -11.40
N LYS A 31 -12.05 1.42 -12.68
CA LYS A 31 -11.04 1.36 -13.74
C LYS A 31 -10.15 2.60 -13.77
N GLY A 32 -8.85 2.38 -13.56
CA GLY A 32 -7.85 3.45 -13.54
C GLY A 32 -7.77 4.21 -12.20
N ASN A 33 -8.59 3.86 -11.19
CA ASN A 33 -8.57 4.53 -9.90
C ASN A 33 -8.17 3.58 -8.76
N PHE A 34 -8.89 2.48 -8.54
CA PHE A 34 -8.58 1.53 -7.47
C PHE A 34 -9.04 0.11 -7.78
N ILE A 35 -8.47 -0.85 -7.05
CA ILE A 35 -8.92 -2.25 -6.97
C ILE A 35 -9.20 -2.56 -5.51
N LEU A 36 -10.44 -2.83 -5.16
CA LEU A 36 -10.84 -3.37 -3.86
C LEU A 36 -10.96 -4.89 -3.96
N VAL A 37 -10.19 -5.64 -3.17
CA VAL A 37 -10.26 -7.10 -3.09
C VAL A 37 -11.02 -7.50 -1.84
N HIS A 38 -12.05 -8.32 -2.01
CA HIS A 38 -12.89 -8.78 -0.91
C HIS A 38 -12.09 -9.61 0.10
N GLY A 39 -12.31 -9.32 1.39
CA GLY A 39 -11.75 -10.01 2.54
C GLY A 39 -12.83 -10.53 3.48
N GLN A 40 -12.40 -11.23 4.52
CA GLN A 40 -13.25 -11.78 5.59
C GLN A 40 -12.81 -11.28 6.98
N ALA A 41 -11.53 -10.90 7.11
CA ALA A 41 -11.02 -10.28 8.33
C ALA A 41 -11.54 -8.84 8.42
N PRO A 42 -11.82 -8.32 9.63
CA PRO A 42 -12.26 -6.95 9.83
C PRO A 42 -11.09 -5.94 9.76
N VAL A 43 -10.21 -6.13 8.78
CA VAL A 43 -9.01 -5.31 8.55
C VAL A 43 -8.84 -5.07 7.06
N MET A 44 -8.53 -3.85 6.68
CA MET A 44 -8.16 -3.51 5.32
C MET A 44 -6.67 -3.14 5.25
N LEU A 45 -5.98 -3.66 4.24
CA LEU A 45 -4.60 -3.31 3.92
C LEU A 45 -4.59 -2.45 2.66
N ILE A 46 -3.79 -1.38 2.66
CA ILE A 46 -3.74 -0.39 1.57
C ILE A 46 -2.30 -0.23 1.07
N ALA A 47 -2.16 -0.03 -0.23
CA ALA A 47 -0.92 0.35 -0.91
C ALA A 47 -1.25 1.03 -2.25
N HIS A 48 -0.38 1.93 -2.74
CA HIS A 48 -0.60 2.58 -4.03
C HIS A 48 0.21 1.95 -5.17
N LEU A 49 -0.26 2.13 -6.41
CA LEU A 49 0.28 1.45 -7.59
C LEU A 49 1.23 2.31 -8.42
N ASP A 50 1.20 3.60 -8.29
CA ASP A 50 2.08 4.52 -9.00
C ASP A 50 3.47 4.63 -8.34
N THR A 51 4.31 5.42 -8.91
CA THR A 51 5.60 5.86 -8.39
C THR A 51 5.95 7.16 -9.10
N VAL A 52 6.78 8.00 -8.50
CA VAL A 52 7.28 9.23 -9.13
C VAL A 52 8.21 8.98 -10.33
N HIS A 53 8.65 7.74 -10.55
CA HIS A 53 9.61 7.42 -11.60
C HIS A 53 8.92 7.17 -12.94
N GLU A 54 9.13 8.06 -13.90
CA GLU A 54 8.52 7.98 -15.23
C GLU A 54 9.14 6.88 -16.12
N LYS A 55 10.41 6.56 -15.90
CA LYS A 55 11.14 5.61 -16.76
C LYS A 55 10.89 4.17 -16.34
N PRO A 56 10.60 3.27 -17.30
CA PRO A 56 10.51 1.84 -17.00
C PRO A 56 11.82 1.31 -16.40
N ILE A 57 11.73 0.51 -15.36
CA ILE A 57 12.89 -0.13 -14.76
C ILE A 57 13.41 -1.22 -15.69
N ARG A 58 14.64 -1.04 -16.18
CA ARG A 58 15.36 -2.01 -17.01
C ARG A 58 16.33 -2.81 -16.19
N ASP A 59 17.16 -2.11 -15.43
CA ASP A 59 18.27 -2.67 -14.69
C ASP A 59 17.99 -2.62 -13.18
N ILE A 60 18.18 -3.74 -12.51
CA ILE A 60 18.14 -3.84 -11.05
C ILE A 60 19.52 -4.26 -10.59
N CYS A 61 20.16 -3.40 -9.81
CA CYS A 61 21.43 -3.66 -9.17
C CYS A 61 21.19 -4.24 -7.79
N LEU A 62 21.96 -5.26 -7.43
CA LEU A 62 21.90 -5.92 -6.13
C LEU A 62 23.20 -5.70 -5.39
N SER A 63 23.14 -5.51 -4.07
CA SER A 63 24.31 -5.63 -3.19
C SER A 63 24.88 -7.06 -3.22
N ALA A 64 26.12 -7.23 -2.76
CA ALA A 64 26.79 -8.54 -2.74
C ALA A 64 25.99 -9.59 -1.95
N ASP A 65 25.37 -9.20 -0.84
CA ASP A 65 24.48 -10.03 -0.01
C ASP A 65 23.04 -10.13 -0.54
N LYS A 66 22.75 -9.45 -1.66
CA LYS A 66 21.43 -9.39 -2.32
C LYS A 66 20.31 -8.78 -1.48
N ASN A 67 20.62 -8.11 -0.39
CA ASN A 67 19.61 -7.50 0.47
C ASN A 67 19.18 -6.11 -0.02
N ILE A 68 20.05 -5.38 -0.70
CA ILE A 68 19.75 -4.05 -1.24
C ILE A 68 19.48 -4.14 -2.74
N LEU A 69 18.39 -3.53 -3.17
CA LEU A 69 18.02 -3.36 -4.58
C LEU A 69 18.01 -1.87 -4.91
N MET A 70 18.61 -1.53 -6.04
CA MET A 70 18.59 -0.19 -6.62
C MET A 70 18.37 -0.27 -8.13
N SER A 71 17.98 0.86 -8.74
CA SER A 71 17.90 1.00 -10.19
C SER A 71 18.40 2.38 -10.62
N PRO A 72 19.20 2.49 -11.69
CA PRO A 72 19.56 3.79 -12.26
C PRO A 72 18.37 4.61 -12.78
N GLN A 73 17.23 3.94 -13.02
CA GLN A 73 15.98 4.57 -13.44
C GLN A 73 15.12 5.05 -12.25
N GLY A 74 15.53 4.78 -11.00
CA GLY A 74 14.72 4.81 -9.80
C GLY A 74 14.06 3.46 -9.57
N ILE A 75 14.05 2.95 -8.32
CA ILE A 75 13.57 1.59 -8.05
C ILE A 75 12.04 1.54 -7.80
N GLY A 76 11.43 2.64 -7.37
CA GLY A 76 10.00 2.71 -7.07
C GLY A 76 9.58 1.76 -5.97
N GLY A 77 10.38 1.66 -4.91
CA GLY A 77 10.03 0.93 -3.69
C GLY A 77 8.79 1.53 -3.04
N ASP A 78 8.66 2.81 -3.14
CA ASP A 78 7.50 3.66 -2.92
C ASP A 78 6.54 3.57 -4.12
N ASP A 79 5.38 2.86 -4.07
CA ASP A 79 5.01 1.92 -2.98
C ASP A 79 4.88 0.47 -3.49
N ARG A 80 5.78 0.06 -4.38
CA ARG A 80 5.76 -1.33 -4.89
C ARG A 80 6.14 -2.36 -3.82
N CYS A 81 6.80 -1.92 -2.74
CA CYS A 81 7.09 -2.75 -1.58
C CYS A 81 5.78 -3.09 -0.84
N GLY A 82 4.95 -2.09 -0.56
CA GLY A 82 3.64 -2.29 0.06
C GLY A 82 2.75 -3.18 -0.79
N VAL A 83 2.65 -2.91 -2.10
CA VAL A 83 1.85 -3.76 -3.01
C VAL A 83 2.31 -5.23 -2.96
N PHE A 84 3.62 -5.48 -2.97
CA PHE A 84 4.17 -6.83 -2.83
C PHE A 84 3.79 -7.46 -1.48
N ALA A 85 3.98 -6.71 -0.39
CA ALA A 85 3.68 -7.19 0.96
C ALA A 85 2.18 -7.50 1.14
N LEU A 86 1.28 -6.63 0.67
CA LEU A 86 -0.16 -6.86 0.69
C LEU A 86 -0.54 -8.18 0.02
N VAL A 87 0.01 -8.42 -1.18
CA VAL A 87 -0.24 -9.66 -1.92
C VAL A 87 0.27 -10.88 -1.16
N LYS A 88 1.45 -10.79 -0.52
CA LYS A 88 2.02 -11.88 0.29
C LYS A 88 1.20 -12.16 1.54
N VAL A 89 0.81 -11.12 2.27
CA VAL A 89 -0.06 -11.27 3.46
C VAL A 89 -1.39 -11.93 3.07
N TYR A 90 -2.03 -11.45 2.00
CA TYR A 90 -3.28 -12.07 1.53
C TYR A 90 -3.12 -13.55 1.17
N GLN A 91 -1.99 -13.93 0.55
CA GLN A 91 -1.73 -15.32 0.18
C GLN A 91 -1.55 -16.21 1.41
N SER A 92 -0.82 -15.75 2.43
CA SER A 92 -0.46 -16.53 3.63
C SER A 92 -1.54 -16.52 4.71
N ALA A 93 -2.34 -15.46 4.83
CA ALA A 93 -3.37 -15.35 5.87
C ALA A 93 -4.41 -16.46 5.74
N GLN A 94 -4.84 -17.04 6.89
CA GLN A 94 -5.96 -17.98 6.93
C GLN A 94 -7.29 -17.25 6.67
N ILE A 95 -7.57 -16.20 7.43
CA ILE A 95 -8.69 -15.30 7.22
C ILE A 95 -8.19 -14.12 6.40
N LYS A 96 -8.73 -13.96 5.19
CA LYS A 96 -8.20 -12.97 4.23
C LYS A 96 -8.57 -11.55 4.64
N PRO A 97 -7.60 -10.62 4.75
CA PRO A 97 -7.89 -9.20 4.92
C PRO A 97 -8.51 -8.64 3.62
N TRP A 98 -9.20 -7.51 3.71
CA TRP A 98 -9.49 -6.70 2.54
C TRP A 98 -8.21 -6.08 2.01
N LEU A 99 -8.09 -5.95 0.68
CA LEU A 99 -7.00 -5.19 0.07
C LEU A 99 -7.56 -4.05 -0.75
N LEU A 100 -6.94 -2.89 -0.63
CA LEU A 100 -7.20 -1.75 -1.49
C LEU A 100 -5.89 -1.33 -2.16
N PHE A 101 -5.90 -1.32 -3.49
CA PHE A 101 -4.80 -0.82 -4.30
C PHE A 101 -5.26 0.47 -4.95
N CYS A 102 -4.68 1.60 -4.57
CA CYS A 102 -4.99 2.91 -5.12
C CYS A 102 -4.08 3.26 -6.30
N CYS A 103 -4.58 4.09 -7.21
CA CYS A 103 -3.80 4.68 -8.29
C CYS A 103 -3.58 6.15 -8.02
N ASP A 104 -2.46 6.70 -8.54
CA ASP A 104 -2.22 8.13 -8.58
C ASP A 104 -2.20 8.78 -7.18
N GLU A 105 -1.57 8.12 -6.21
CA GLU A 105 -1.30 8.65 -4.87
C GLU A 105 -0.35 9.84 -4.96
N GLU A 106 0.75 9.69 -5.71
CA GLU A 106 1.85 10.64 -5.86
C GLU A 106 1.44 11.97 -6.51
N ILE A 107 0.28 12.00 -7.13
CA ILE A 107 -0.31 13.23 -7.71
C ILE A 107 -1.57 13.69 -6.97
N GLY A 108 -1.65 13.33 -5.68
CA GLY A 108 -2.65 13.83 -4.74
C GLY A 108 -3.77 12.86 -4.38
N GLY A 109 -3.52 11.54 -4.36
CA GLY A 109 -4.44 10.54 -3.83
C GLY A 109 -5.72 10.39 -4.65
N ILE A 110 -5.61 10.37 -5.97
CA ILE A 110 -6.79 10.32 -6.86
C ILE A 110 -7.58 9.05 -6.62
N GLY A 111 -6.90 7.90 -6.49
CA GLY A 111 -7.52 6.61 -6.21
C GLY A 111 -8.27 6.59 -4.89
N ALA A 112 -7.66 7.09 -3.82
CA ALA A 112 -8.29 7.22 -2.50
C ALA A 112 -9.53 8.12 -2.54
N LYS A 113 -9.44 9.30 -3.19
CA LYS A 113 -10.59 10.19 -3.36
C LYS A 113 -11.74 9.53 -4.11
N LYS A 114 -11.44 8.70 -5.12
CA LYS A 114 -12.47 7.94 -5.86
C LYS A 114 -13.06 6.81 -5.04
N PHE A 115 -12.26 6.18 -4.18
CA PHE A 115 -12.76 5.21 -3.21
C PHE A 115 -13.72 5.87 -2.20
N CYS A 116 -13.33 6.99 -1.58
CA CYS A 116 -14.18 7.74 -0.66
C CYS A 116 -15.50 8.17 -1.32
N LEU A 117 -15.44 8.69 -2.55
CA LEU A 117 -16.65 9.07 -3.29
C LEU A 117 -17.56 7.86 -3.53
N ALA A 118 -17.01 6.71 -3.91
CA ALA A 118 -17.78 5.49 -4.14
C ALA A 118 -18.39 4.96 -2.82
N HIS A 119 -17.70 5.08 -1.70
CA HIS A 119 -18.21 4.75 -0.36
C HIS A 119 -19.37 5.67 0.00
N HIS A 120 -19.17 6.97 -0.06
CA HIS A 120 -20.22 7.97 0.22
C HIS A 120 -21.48 7.78 -0.65
N GLN A 121 -21.32 7.30 -1.87
CA GLN A 121 -22.43 6.99 -2.80
C GLN A 121 -23.02 5.59 -2.61
N LEU A 122 -22.63 4.85 -1.58
CA LEU A 122 -23.08 3.48 -1.28
C LEU A 122 -22.86 2.49 -2.45
N GLN A 123 -21.77 2.68 -3.20
CA GLN A 123 -21.40 1.82 -4.33
C GLN A 123 -20.41 0.71 -3.93
N LEU A 124 -19.96 0.71 -2.67
CA LEU A 124 -19.06 -0.29 -2.12
C LEU A 124 -19.81 -1.31 -1.26
N PRO A 125 -19.22 -2.49 -0.99
CA PRO A 125 -19.84 -3.49 -0.11
C PRO A 125 -20.09 -2.95 1.30
N ASN A 126 -21.29 -3.17 1.85
CA ASN A 126 -21.65 -2.75 3.21
C ASN A 126 -20.80 -3.47 4.29
N GLU A 127 -20.16 -4.58 3.95
CA GLU A 127 -19.25 -5.30 4.84
C GLU A 127 -18.04 -4.46 5.24
N LEU A 128 -17.71 -3.38 4.52
CA LEU A 128 -16.68 -2.42 4.90
C LEU A 128 -17.02 -1.70 6.22
N ASP A 129 -18.27 -1.54 6.57
CA ASP A 129 -18.73 -0.95 7.84
C ASP A 129 -18.32 -1.80 9.05
N ASN A 130 -17.96 -3.07 8.83
CA ASN A 130 -17.49 -3.97 9.89
C ASN A 130 -15.97 -3.90 10.10
N LEU A 131 -15.23 -3.13 9.32
CA LEU A 131 -13.80 -2.94 9.51
C LEU A 131 -13.51 -2.34 10.88
N LYS A 132 -12.42 -2.79 11.50
CA LYS A 132 -11.97 -2.31 12.82
C LYS A 132 -10.80 -1.33 12.70
N PHE A 133 -9.94 -1.54 11.72
CA PHE A 133 -8.82 -0.64 11.44
C PHE A 133 -8.25 -0.87 10.03
N ILE A 134 -7.45 0.09 9.60
CA ILE A 134 -6.72 0.06 8.35
C ILE A 134 -5.22 0.04 8.63
N ILE A 135 -4.47 -0.74 7.85
CA ILE A 135 -3.02 -0.67 7.77
C ILE A 135 -2.62 -0.35 6.33
N GLU A 136 -1.95 0.75 6.14
CA GLU A 136 -1.27 1.08 4.89
C GLU A 136 0.20 0.68 5.00
N LEU A 137 0.78 0.17 3.92
CA LEU A 137 2.20 -0.18 3.85
C LEU A 137 2.89 0.71 2.84
N ASP A 138 3.00 1.98 3.18
CA ASP A 138 3.54 3.05 2.33
C ASP A 138 4.37 4.03 3.16
N ARG A 139 5.27 3.50 4.00
CA ARG A 139 6.20 4.34 4.75
C ARG A 139 7.62 3.87 4.52
N LYS A 140 8.53 4.82 4.29
CA LYS A 140 9.97 4.55 4.22
C LYS A 140 10.50 3.97 5.52
N GLY A 141 11.64 3.27 5.45
CA GLY A 141 12.30 2.75 6.64
C GLY A 141 11.84 1.36 7.02
N LYS A 142 12.04 1.02 8.28
CA LYS A 142 11.84 -0.35 8.79
C LYS A 142 10.77 -0.45 9.87
N ASN A 143 10.61 0.58 10.72
CA ASN A 143 9.78 0.49 11.92
C ASN A 143 9.06 1.78 12.30
N ASP A 144 8.84 2.69 11.36
CA ASP A 144 8.01 3.86 11.59
C ASP A 144 6.52 3.51 11.46
N ALA A 145 5.69 4.18 12.29
CA ALA A 145 4.23 4.16 12.24
C ALA A 145 3.69 5.59 12.21
N VAL A 146 2.89 5.93 11.20
CA VAL A 146 2.30 7.26 11.02
C VAL A 146 0.78 7.14 11.00
N TYR A 147 0.08 7.94 11.82
CA TYR A 147 -1.37 7.79 12.05
C TYR A 147 -2.23 8.86 11.40
N TYR A 148 -1.66 9.97 10.94
CA TYR A 148 -2.39 11.09 10.29
C TYR A 148 -3.61 11.59 11.10
N ARG A 149 -3.55 11.51 12.44
CA ARG A 149 -4.65 11.80 13.38
C ARG A 149 -5.84 10.84 13.26
N CYS A 150 -5.63 9.66 12.69
CA CYS A 150 -6.65 8.63 12.52
C CYS A 150 -6.45 7.44 13.47
N ALA A 151 -6.00 7.70 14.70
CA ALA A 151 -5.81 6.67 15.72
C ALA A 151 -6.33 7.12 17.09
N ASN A 152 -6.50 6.15 17.98
CA ASN A 152 -6.69 6.37 19.40
C ASN A 152 -5.52 5.74 20.17
N LEU A 153 -5.42 6.02 21.47
CA LEU A 153 -4.31 5.59 22.32
C LEU A 153 -4.13 4.06 22.32
N ASP A 154 -5.21 3.31 22.44
CA ASP A 154 -5.17 1.83 22.50
C ASP A 154 -4.59 1.25 21.19
N PHE A 155 -4.95 1.84 20.05
CA PHE A 155 -4.43 1.41 18.76
C PHE A 155 -2.95 1.76 18.60
N GLU A 156 -2.53 2.96 19.05
CA GLU A 156 -1.12 3.36 19.05
C GLU A 156 -0.28 2.47 19.95
N GLU A 157 -0.75 2.14 21.17
CA GLU A 157 -0.09 1.22 22.08
C GLU A 157 0.03 -0.19 21.47
N TYR A 158 -1.03 -0.68 20.82
CA TYR A 158 -0.99 -1.96 20.11
C TYR A 158 0.10 -2.00 19.03
N ILE A 159 0.18 -0.97 18.19
CA ILE A 159 1.18 -0.88 17.11
C ILE A 159 2.61 -0.72 17.66
N THR A 160 2.80 0.15 18.65
CA THR A 160 4.12 0.34 19.27
C THR A 160 4.57 -0.92 20.02
N GLY A 161 3.64 -1.65 20.63
CA GLY A 161 3.89 -2.97 21.23
C GLY A 161 4.36 -4.03 20.24
N LYS A 162 4.17 -3.80 18.91
CA LYS A 162 4.73 -4.65 17.84
C LYS A 162 6.13 -4.23 17.38
N GLY A 163 6.73 -3.21 18.00
CA GLY A 163 8.09 -2.74 17.72
C GLY A 163 8.17 -1.56 16.75
N PHE A 164 7.03 -1.00 16.34
CA PHE A 164 6.99 0.23 15.55
C PHE A 164 7.16 1.46 16.44
N LYS A 165 7.61 2.56 15.84
CA LYS A 165 7.81 3.86 16.51
C LYS A 165 6.93 4.90 15.85
N THR A 166 6.19 5.66 16.66
CA THR A 166 5.39 6.77 16.16
C THR A 166 6.27 7.78 15.44
N ALA A 167 5.89 8.13 14.22
CA ALA A 167 6.56 9.10 13.37
C ALA A 167 5.54 10.09 12.78
N GLN A 168 6.03 11.13 12.11
CA GLN A 168 5.18 12.11 11.43
C GLN A 168 5.22 11.92 9.92
N GLY A 169 4.10 12.14 9.27
CA GLY A 169 3.93 12.17 7.82
C GLY A 169 3.04 13.33 7.39
N SER A 170 3.16 13.73 6.13
CA SER A 170 2.39 14.85 5.58
C SER A 170 1.08 14.40 4.93
N PHE A 171 1.14 13.33 4.16
CA PHE A 171 0.01 12.81 3.37
C PHE A 171 0.20 11.30 3.12
N SER A 172 -0.88 10.58 2.88
CA SER A 172 -0.97 9.22 2.38
C SER A 172 -2.45 8.88 2.12
N ASP A 173 -2.76 7.82 1.39
CA ASP A 173 -4.14 7.43 1.06
C ASP A 173 -5.04 7.26 2.31
N ILE A 174 -4.51 6.72 3.42
CA ILE A 174 -5.28 6.58 4.68
C ILE A 174 -5.66 7.92 5.30
N SER A 175 -4.95 9.01 5.02
CA SER A 175 -5.34 10.33 5.50
C SER A 175 -6.67 10.82 4.94
N LEU A 176 -7.13 10.21 3.85
CA LEU A 176 -8.44 10.44 3.22
C LEU A 176 -9.44 9.34 3.56
N ILE A 177 -9.00 8.07 3.48
CA ILE A 177 -9.87 6.89 3.60
C ILE A 177 -10.30 6.64 5.04
N ALA A 178 -9.41 6.79 6.02
CA ALA A 178 -9.73 6.49 7.41
C ALA A 178 -10.78 7.44 8.01
N PRO A 179 -10.74 8.77 7.76
CA PRO A 179 -11.83 9.66 8.16
C PRO A 179 -13.17 9.36 7.48
N GLU A 180 -13.15 8.95 6.21
CA GLU A 180 -14.38 8.58 5.48
C GLU A 180 -15.05 7.33 6.06
N LEU A 181 -14.25 6.36 6.51
CA LEU A 181 -14.73 5.12 7.13
C LEU A 181 -14.90 5.23 8.65
N GLU A 182 -14.52 6.36 9.26
CA GLU A 182 -14.58 6.62 10.71
C GLU A 182 -13.84 5.57 11.55
N ILE A 183 -12.71 5.02 11.06
CA ILE A 183 -11.96 3.97 11.74
C ILE A 183 -10.49 4.33 11.94
N ALA A 184 -9.85 3.67 12.90
CA ALA A 184 -8.43 3.85 13.18
C ALA A 184 -7.56 3.35 12.00
N ALA A 185 -6.46 4.06 11.74
CA ALA A 185 -5.54 3.70 10.67
C ALA A 185 -4.08 4.01 11.01
N VAL A 186 -3.17 3.27 10.40
CA VAL A 186 -1.73 3.47 10.50
C VAL A 186 -1.05 3.18 9.17
N ASN A 187 -0.05 3.99 8.82
CA ASN A 187 0.88 3.73 7.71
C ASN A 187 2.21 3.23 8.29
N LEU A 188 2.62 2.03 7.91
CA LEU A 188 3.79 1.33 8.43
C LEU A 188 4.93 1.28 7.40
N SER A 189 6.17 1.33 7.90
CA SER A 189 7.36 1.16 7.08
C SER A 189 7.37 -0.18 6.35
N CYS A 190 7.76 -0.17 5.07
CA CYS A 190 7.79 -1.36 4.21
C CYS A 190 9.13 -1.59 3.49
N GLY A 191 10.23 -0.99 3.97
CA GLY A 191 11.59 -1.36 3.59
C GLY A 191 12.18 -0.60 2.41
N TYR A 192 11.56 0.45 1.90
CA TYR A 192 12.21 1.36 0.97
C TYR A 192 12.82 2.58 1.69
N TYR A 193 13.80 3.22 1.06
CA TYR A 193 14.57 4.33 1.61
C TYR A 193 14.85 5.35 0.53
N HIS A 194 15.01 6.64 0.90
CA HIS A 194 15.28 7.75 0.00
C HIS A 194 14.24 7.87 -1.12
N ALA A 195 12.97 7.69 -0.77
CA ALA A 195 11.83 7.86 -1.67
C ALA A 195 11.93 9.16 -2.50
N HIS A 196 11.35 9.15 -3.70
CA HIS A 196 11.29 10.29 -4.61
C HIS A 196 12.66 10.78 -5.13
N THR A 197 13.71 9.97 -4.97
CA THR A 197 15.04 10.29 -5.49
C THR A 197 15.59 9.18 -6.39
N ARG A 198 16.62 9.50 -7.18
CA ARG A 198 17.35 8.48 -7.95
C ARG A 198 18.20 7.55 -7.07
N HIS A 199 18.35 7.88 -5.79
CA HIS A 199 19.09 7.09 -4.80
C HIS A 199 18.18 6.19 -3.98
N GLU A 200 16.91 6.12 -4.36
CA GLU A 200 15.96 5.22 -3.72
C GLU A 200 16.47 3.77 -3.81
N TYR A 201 16.37 3.08 -2.68
CA TYR A 201 16.71 1.67 -2.60
C TYR A 201 15.70 0.90 -1.73
N ILE A 202 15.64 -0.39 -1.96
CA ILE A 202 14.84 -1.32 -1.17
C ILE A 202 15.79 -2.19 -0.34
N ASN A 203 15.51 -2.35 0.95
CA ASN A 203 16.17 -3.29 1.84
C ASN A 203 15.21 -4.44 2.18
N ARG A 204 15.62 -5.67 1.91
CA ARG A 204 14.83 -6.90 2.16
C ARG A 204 15.05 -7.53 3.54
N SER A 205 16.00 -6.98 4.33
CA SER A 205 16.36 -7.54 5.64
C SER A 205 15.49 -7.05 6.79
#